data_1f474099d0a0e452b41c692be285bfdd
#
_entry.id   1f474099d0a0e452b41c692be285bfdd
#
_cell.length_a   1.000
_cell.length_b   1.000
_cell.length_c   1.000
_cell.angle_alpha   90.00
_cell.angle_beta   90.00
_cell.angle_gamma   90.00
#
_symmetry.space_group_name_H-M   'P 1'
#
loop_
_entity.id
_entity.type
_entity.pdbx_description
1 polymer ?
#
loop_
_entity_poly.entity_id
_entity_poly.type
_entity_poly.pdbx_seq_one_letter_code
_entity_poly.pdbx_strand_id
1 'polypeptide(L)'
;IFISDGGSLDDTRENAYQAKIPENIHRRVTIYRGFPGKGTSFRAVFELAIMLKVKAIAVFDADLRSITPEWVKFIVEPILDGSAGFVAPYYRRHKFDGTITNQIVYPLTRALYGIDVRQPIGGDFGLCPELAAFYVKQDVWDTDVARFGIDIWMTTCAVNEGHTIVQTYLGTKIHGAKDPASD
;
A
#
# COMPACT_ATOMS: atom_id res chain seq x y z
N ILE A 1 9.16 -8.71 7.69
CA ILE A 1 9.03 -7.28 7.31
C ILE A 1 9.99 -7.03 6.16
N PHE A 2 9.50 -6.46 5.07
CA PHE A 2 10.29 -6.07 3.91
C PHE A 2 10.21 -4.55 3.73
N ILE A 3 11.34 -3.89 3.67
CA ILE A 3 11.46 -2.45 3.47
C ILE A 3 12.12 -2.23 2.12
N SER A 4 11.34 -1.68 1.18
CA SER A 4 11.78 -1.35 -0.17
C SER A 4 12.08 0.14 -0.21
N ASP A 5 13.35 0.49 -0.09
CA ASP A 5 13.82 1.87 -0.09
C ASP A 5 14.10 2.37 -1.50
N GLY A 6 13.62 3.56 -1.83
CA GLY A 6 13.80 4.20 -3.13
C GLY A 6 15.16 4.89 -3.32
N GLY A 7 16.09 4.69 -2.39
CA GLY A 7 17.38 5.37 -2.40
C GLY A 7 17.38 6.62 -1.53
N SER A 8 16.75 6.56 -0.36
CA SER A 8 16.73 7.65 0.63
C SER A 8 18.13 8.17 0.93
N LEU A 9 18.25 9.48 1.02
CA LEU A 9 19.51 10.18 1.32
C LEU A 9 19.66 10.53 2.80
N ASP A 10 18.62 10.26 3.59
CA ASP A 10 18.58 10.44 5.04
C ASP A 10 18.88 9.12 5.77
N ASP A 11 18.72 9.12 7.10
CA ASP A 11 18.96 7.97 7.97
C ASP A 11 17.85 6.88 7.91
N THR A 12 16.98 6.90 6.90
CA THR A 12 15.84 5.96 6.79
C THR A 12 16.28 4.51 6.87
N ARG A 13 17.33 4.13 6.13
CA ARG A 13 17.83 2.74 6.12
C ARG A 13 18.48 2.34 7.42
N GLU A 14 19.31 3.21 7.98
CA GLU A 14 19.97 3.03 9.26
C GLU A 14 18.95 2.82 10.38
N ASN A 15 17.94 3.68 10.44
CA ASN A 15 16.83 3.56 11.38
C ASN A 15 16.05 2.25 11.18
N ALA A 16 15.83 1.86 9.91
CA ALA A 16 15.17 0.60 9.59
C ALA A 16 16.00 -0.61 10.05
N TYR A 17 17.33 -0.56 9.95
CA TYR A 17 18.22 -1.62 10.45
C TYR A 17 18.33 -1.65 11.97
N GLN A 18 18.29 -0.49 12.63
CA GLN A 18 18.46 -0.37 14.09
C GLN A 18 17.15 -0.62 14.85
N ALA A 19 15.99 -0.53 14.19
CA ALA A 19 14.69 -0.75 14.84
C ALA A 19 14.66 -2.11 15.53
N LYS A 20 14.29 -2.15 16.79
CA LYS A 20 14.12 -3.39 17.55
C LYS A 20 12.88 -4.12 17.07
N ILE A 21 13.04 -5.35 16.65
CA ILE A 21 11.94 -6.24 16.26
C ILE A 21 12.06 -7.57 17.04
N PRO A 22 10.95 -8.28 17.29
CA PRO A 22 11.00 -9.61 17.89
C PRO A 22 11.86 -10.59 17.07
N GLU A 23 12.54 -11.52 17.74
CA GLU A 23 13.45 -12.48 17.10
C GLU A 23 12.77 -13.40 16.07
N ASN A 24 11.49 -13.67 16.26
CA ASN A 24 10.69 -14.48 15.34
C ASN A 24 10.21 -13.73 14.09
N ILE A 25 10.56 -12.45 13.96
CA ILE A 25 10.19 -11.63 12.80
C ILE A 25 11.44 -11.40 11.93
N HIS A 26 11.39 -11.86 10.70
CA HIS A 26 12.44 -11.59 9.73
C HIS A 26 12.31 -10.20 9.14
N ARG A 27 13.43 -9.48 9.04
CA ARG A 27 13.51 -8.17 8.40
C ARG A 27 14.48 -8.20 7.24
N ARG A 28 14.06 -7.59 6.14
CA ARG A 28 14.92 -7.30 4.99
C ARG A 28 14.76 -5.83 4.60
N VAL A 29 15.86 -5.15 4.48
CA VAL A 29 15.93 -3.77 3.94
C VAL A 29 16.71 -3.84 2.64
N THR A 30 16.13 -3.31 1.57
CA THR A 30 16.76 -3.28 0.25
C THR A 30 16.57 -1.94 -0.42
N ILE A 31 17.50 -1.57 -1.28
CA ILE A 31 17.33 -0.50 -2.25
C ILE A 31 16.84 -1.16 -3.53
N TYR A 32 15.66 -0.77 -4.01
CA TYR A 32 15.23 -1.22 -5.33
C TYR A 32 15.96 -0.40 -6.42
N ARG A 33 16.23 -1.05 -7.54
CA ARG A 33 16.83 -0.42 -8.72
C ARG A 33 15.79 -0.41 -9.82
N GLY A 34 15.35 0.79 -10.22
CA GLY A 34 14.32 0.96 -11.25
C GLY A 34 13.91 2.42 -11.34
N PHE A 35 12.80 2.70 -12.02
CA PHE A 35 12.25 4.05 -12.03
C PHE A 35 11.88 4.48 -10.61
N PRO A 36 12.27 5.71 -10.22
CA PRO A 36 11.87 6.23 -8.91
C PRO A 36 10.34 6.35 -8.85
N GLY A 37 9.75 5.77 -7.80
CA GLY A 37 8.32 5.81 -7.59
C GLY A 37 7.81 4.68 -6.70
N LYS A 38 6.66 4.90 -6.10
CA LYS A 38 6.01 3.98 -5.16
C LYS A 38 5.69 2.62 -5.81
N GLY A 39 5.26 2.63 -7.09
CA GLY A 39 4.91 1.40 -7.79
C GLY A 39 6.09 0.45 -7.97
N THR A 40 7.27 0.95 -8.28
CA THR A 40 8.48 0.11 -8.36
C THR A 40 8.80 -0.55 -7.02
N SER A 41 8.64 0.18 -5.91
CA SER A 41 8.73 -0.39 -4.56
C SER A 41 7.74 -1.53 -4.35
N PHE A 42 6.49 -1.34 -4.76
CA PHE A 42 5.44 -2.34 -4.62
C PHE A 42 5.70 -3.57 -5.48
N ARG A 43 6.18 -3.40 -6.71
CA ARG A 43 6.59 -4.53 -7.55
C ARG A 43 7.59 -5.43 -6.84
N ALA A 44 8.64 -4.84 -6.25
CA ALA A 44 9.65 -5.61 -5.50
C ALA A 44 9.05 -6.35 -4.29
N VAL A 45 8.09 -5.73 -3.58
CA VAL A 45 7.37 -6.36 -2.48
C VAL A 45 6.55 -7.56 -2.98
N PHE A 46 5.81 -7.40 -4.08
CA PHE A 46 4.95 -8.45 -4.64
C PHE A 46 5.77 -9.63 -5.18
N GLU A 47 6.85 -9.36 -5.92
CA GLU A 47 7.76 -10.41 -6.42
C GLU A 47 8.34 -11.23 -5.24
N LEU A 48 8.80 -10.55 -4.19
CA LEU A 48 9.30 -11.24 -2.99
C LEU A 48 8.20 -12.05 -2.29
N ALA A 49 7.01 -11.49 -2.15
CA ALA A 49 5.88 -12.17 -1.50
C ALA A 49 5.49 -13.46 -2.23
N ILE A 50 5.49 -13.42 -3.57
CA ILE A 50 5.24 -14.60 -4.41
C ILE A 50 6.35 -15.65 -4.20
N MET A 51 7.62 -15.25 -4.22
CA MET A 51 8.76 -16.16 -3.98
C MET A 51 8.68 -16.84 -2.62
N LEU A 52 8.27 -16.11 -1.60
CA LEU A 52 8.14 -16.61 -0.23
C LEU A 52 6.83 -17.38 0.02
N LYS A 53 5.93 -17.43 -0.95
CA LYS A 53 4.61 -18.09 -0.85
C LYS A 53 3.84 -17.64 0.40
N VAL A 54 3.81 -16.33 0.63
CA VAL A 54 3.11 -15.75 1.79
C VAL A 54 1.60 -15.97 1.67
N LYS A 55 0.88 -15.95 2.79
CA LYS A 55 -0.58 -16.12 2.81
C LYS A 55 -1.35 -14.81 2.69
N ALA A 56 -0.71 -13.69 3.06
CA ALA A 56 -1.27 -12.35 2.94
C ALA A 56 -0.15 -11.34 2.79
N ILE A 57 -0.45 -10.22 2.17
CA ILE A 57 0.47 -9.10 1.98
C ILE A 57 -0.18 -7.86 2.58
N ALA A 58 0.55 -7.12 3.38
CA ALA A 58 0.17 -5.78 3.82
C ALA A 58 1.26 -4.80 3.43
N VAL A 59 0.88 -3.70 2.83
CA VAL A 59 1.77 -2.59 2.47
C VAL A 59 1.40 -1.35 3.26
N PHE A 60 2.40 -0.59 3.68
CA PHE A 60 2.24 0.63 4.46
C PHE A 60 3.19 1.71 3.94
N ASP A 61 2.72 2.95 3.93
CA ASP A 61 3.58 4.10 3.68
C ASP A 61 4.59 4.25 4.84
N ALA A 62 5.86 4.54 4.54
CA ALA A 62 6.91 4.60 5.55
C ALA A 62 6.89 5.89 6.39
N ASP A 63 6.17 6.93 5.95
CA ASP A 63 6.07 8.23 6.62
C ASP A 63 4.95 8.32 7.66
N LEU A 64 4.27 7.20 7.96
CA LEU A 64 3.18 7.14 8.91
C LEU A 64 3.65 7.35 10.34
N ARG A 65 2.99 8.30 11.03
CA ARG A 65 3.20 8.59 12.47
C ARG A 65 2.10 7.99 13.36
N SER A 66 0.99 7.58 12.76
CA SER A 66 -0.19 7.05 13.47
C SER A 66 -0.33 5.54 13.40
N ILE A 67 0.59 4.84 12.73
CA ILE A 67 0.52 3.38 12.60
C ILE A 67 0.62 2.71 13.97
N THR A 68 -0.21 1.69 14.18
CA THR A 68 -0.18 0.86 15.37
C THR A 68 -0.15 -0.62 14.98
N PRO A 69 0.21 -1.54 15.89
CA PRO A 69 0.17 -2.98 15.62
C PRO A 69 -1.20 -3.48 15.15
N GLU A 70 -2.28 -2.87 15.62
CA GLU A 70 -3.65 -3.22 15.26
C GLU A 70 -3.93 -2.97 13.78
N TRP A 71 -3.28 -1.98 13.15
CA TRP A 71 -3.42 -1.75 11.72
C TRP A 71 -3.01 -2.97 10.90
N VAL A 72 -1.89 -3.59 11.27
CA VAL A 72 -1.41 -4.81 10.61
C VAL A 72 -2.46 -5.91 10.72
N LYS A 73 -3.00 -6.11 11.94
CA LYS A 73 -4.03 -7.09 12.20
C LYS A 73 -5.28 -6.84 11.33
N PHE A 74 -5.82 -5.64 11.37
CA PHE A 74 -7.05 -5.28 10.67
C PHE A 74 -6.92 -5.35 9.14
N ILE A 75 -5.72 -5.14 8.61
CA ILE A 75 -5.46 -5.27 7.17
C ILE A 75 -5.24 -6.73 6.77
N VAL A 76 -4.60 -7.54 7.61
CA VAL A 76 -4.20 -8.90 7.26
C VAL A 76 -5.28 -9.94 7.53
N GLU A 77 -6.05 -9.80 8.63
CA GLU A 77 -7.07 -10.79 9.00
C GLU A 77 -8.10 -11.10 7.90
N PRO A 78 -8.70 -10.10 7.21
CA PRO A 78 -9.69 -10.38 6.18
C PRO A 78 -9.12 -11.13 4.96
N ILE A 79 -7.81 -11.03 4.73
CA ILE A 79 -7.14 -11.82 3.69
C ILE A 79 -6.91 -13.25 4.17
N LEU A 80 -6.47 -13.42 5.42
CA LEU A 80 -6.15 -14.72 5.98
C LEU A 80 -7.38 -15.60 6.18
N ASP A 81 -8.53 -15.03 6.52
CA ASP A 81 -9.80 -15.76 6.69
C ASP A 81 -10.58 -15.92 5.37
N GLY A 82 -10.08 -15.35 4.27
CA GLY A 82 -10.68 -15.46 2.94
C GLY A 82 -11.89 -14.56 2.71
N SER A 83 -12.22 -13.66 3.62
CA SER A 83 -13.34 -12.73 3.46
C SER A 83 -13.06 -11.59 2.49
N ALA A 84 -11.78 -11.31 2.20
CA ALA A 84 -11.34 -10.30 1.25
C ALA A 84 -10.20 -10.79 0.35
N GLY A 85 -10.19 -10.35 -0.90
CA GLY A 85 -9.01 -10.42 -1.78
C GLY A 85 -8.19 -9.12 -1.75
N PHE A 86 -8.84 -8.01 -1.38
CA PHE A 86 -8.22 -6.69 -1.24
C PHE A 86 -8.80 -5.94 -0.04
N VAL A 87 -7.96 -5.37 0.80
CA VAL A 87 -8.37 -4.56 1.95
C VAL A 87 -7.90 -3.13 1.73
N ALA A 88 -8.87 -2.21 1.65
CA ALA A 88 -8.60 -0.79 1.57
C ALA A 88 -8.71 -0.13 2.96
N PRO A 89 -7.90 0.86 3.26
CA PRO A 89 -8.00 1.56 4.52
C PRO A 89 -9.21 2.48 4.55
N TYR A 90 -9.72 2.74 5.74
CA TYR A 90 -10.69 3.78 6.01
C TYR A 90 -10.18 4.66 7.14
N TYR A 91 -9.92 5.96 6.83
CA TYR A 91 -9.33 6.89 7.77
C TYR A 91 -10.27 8.01 8.17
N ARG A 92 -10.12 8.49 9.40
CA ARG A 92 -10.46 9.87 9.75
C ARG A 92 -9.30 10.76 9.33
N ARG A 93 -9.56 11.71 8.43
CA ARG A 93 -8.57 12.69 7.97
C ARG A 93 -8.91 14.10 8.43
N HIS A 94 -7.90 14.95 8.55
CA HIS A 94 -8.12 16.38 8.74
C HIS A 94 -8.87 16.95 7.53
N LYS A 95 -9.70 18.00 7.74
CA LYS A 95 -10.56 18.57 6.68
C LYS A 95 -9.80 19.09 5.46
N PHE A 96 -8.53 19.41 5.60
CA PHE A 96 -7.67 19.87 4.51
C PHE A 96 -6.78 18.74 3.94
N ASP A 97 -6.90 17.53 4.46
CA ASP A 97 -6.15 16.37 3.98
C ASP A 97 -7.02 15.44 3.13
N GLY A 98 -6.38 14.74 2.19
CA GLY A 98 -7.08 13.81 1.30
C GLY A 98 -8.03 14.49 0.32
N THR A 99 -7.79 15.74 -0.05
CA THR A 99 -8.64 16.54 -0.95
C THR A 99 -8.86 15.84 -2.29
N ILE A 100 -7.80 15.37 -2.93
CA ILE A 100 -7.88 14.64 -4.21
C ILE A 100 -8.69 13.35 -4.03
N THR A 101 -8.44 12.59 -2.96
CA THR A 101 -9.18 11.37 -2.64
C THR A 101 -10.67 11.65 -2.51
N ASN A 102 -11.04 12.65 -1.71
CA ASN A 102 -12.43 12.91 -1.36
C ASN A 102 -13.23 13.60 -2.48
N GLN A 103 -12.61 14.51 -3.23
CA GLN A 103 -13.29 15.36 -4.21
C GLN A 103 -13.25 14.81 -5.63
N ILE A 104 -12.25 14.00 -5.96
CA ILE A 104 -12.05 13.49 -7.33
C ILE A 104 -12.08 11.97 -7.35
N VAL A 105 -11.11 11.33 -6.68
CA VAL A 105 -10.87 9.90 -6.91
C VAL A 105 -12.01 9.04 -6.39
N TYR A 106 -12.49 9.27 -5.18
CA TYR A 106 -13.61 8.52 -4.62
C TYR A 106 -14.90 8.69 -5.43
N PRO A 107 -15.38 9.92 -5.74
CA PRO A 107 -16.57 10.09 -6.55
C PRO A 107 -16.45 9.46 -7.94
N LEU A 108 -15.29 9.62 -8.59
CA LEU A 108 -15.06 9.07 -9.91
C LEU A 108 -15.02 7.54 -9.89
N THR A 109 -14.30 6.94 -8.94
CA THR A 109 -14.25 5.48 -8.78
C THR A 109 -15.63 4.91 -8.51
N ARG A 110 -16.42 5.55 -7.65
CA ARG A 110 -17.79 5.15 -7.39
C ARG A 110 -18.69 5.23 -8.63
N ALA A 111 -18.56 6.29 -9.42
CA ALA A 111 -19.34 6.47 -10.64
C ALA A 111 -18.98 5.45 -11.73
N LEU A 112 -17.68 5.15 -11.90
CA LEU A 112 -17.20 4.28 -12.97
C LEU A 112 -17.34 2.79 -12.64
N TYR A 113 -17.11 2.40 -11.40
CA TYR A 113 -17.04 0.99 -10.99
C TYR A 113 -18.21 0.55 -10.11
N GLY A 114 -19.08 1.47 -9.66
CA GLY A 114 -20.20 1.16 -8.78
C GLY A 114 -19.81 0.72 -7.36
N ILE A 115 -18.56 0.94 -6.95
CA ILE A 115 -18.01 0.52 -5.65
C ILE A 115 -17.97 1.69 -4.66
N ASP A 116 -18.18 1.39 -3.39
CA ASP A 116 -18.12 2.38 -2.30
C ASP A 116 -16.84 2.23 -1.47
N VAL A 117 -15.66 2.39 -2.13
CA VAL A 117 -14.35 2.39 -1.47
C VAL A 117 -13.92 3.82 -1.20
N ARG A 118 -13.97 4.24 0.07
CA ARG A 118 -13.73 5.64 0.48
C ARG A 118 -12.31 6.13 0.26
N GLN A 119 -11.33 5.24 0.34
CA GLN A 119 -9.90 5.57 0.22
C GLN A 119 -9.24 4.71 -0.88
N PRO A 120 -9.63 4.86 -2.16
CA PRO A 120 -9.11 4.03 -3.25
C PRO A 120 -7.62 4.30 -3.53
N ILE A 121 -7.07 5.40 -2.99
CA ILE A 121 -5.65 5.76 -3.02
C ILE A 121 -5.14 5.97 -1.58
N GLY A 122 -5.50 5.06 -0.69
CA GLY A 122 -5.23 5.21 0.75
C GLY A 122 -3.77 5.04 1.14
N GLY A 123 -2.98 4.38 0.31
CA GLY A 123 -1.55 4.16 0.54
C GLY A 123 -1.22 2.89 1.33
N ASP A 124 -2.13 2.44 2.15
CA ASP A 124 -1.96 1.28 3.03
C ASP A 124 -3.00 0.23 2.64
N PHE A 125 -2.55 -0.95 2.20
CA PHE A 125 -3.45 -1.96 1.64
C PHE A 125 -3.10 -3.36 2.12
N GLY A 126 -4.13 -4.22 2.17
CA GLY A 126 -3.98 -5.67 2.25
C GLY A 126 -4.36 -6.32 0.93
N LEU A 127 -3.66 -7.38 0.54
CA LEU A 127 -4.00 -8.13 -0.66
C LEU A 127 -3.63 -9.61 -0.56
N CYS A 128 -4.40 -10.43 -1.26
CA CYS A 128 -4.10 -11.85 -1.38
C CYS A 128 -2.92 -12.09 -2.36
N PRO A 129 -2.20 -13.22 -2.22
CA PRO A 129 -1.08 -13.55 -3.09
C PRO A 129 -1.45 -13.67 -4.57
N GLU A 130 -2.66 -14.12 -4.86
CA GLU A 130 -3.18 -14.27 -6.22
C GLU A 130 -3.26 -12.92 -6.93
N LEU A 131 -3.73 -11.89 -6.22
CA LEU A 131 -3.82 -10.54 -6.73
C LEU A 131 -2.42 -9.93 -6.94
N ALA A 132 -1.48 -10.17 -6.04
CA ALA A 132 -0.08 -9.77 -6.23
C ALA A 132 0.53 -10.43 -7.46
N ALA A 133 0.26 -11.73 -7.66
CA ALA A 133 0.73 -12.46 -8.85
C ALA A 133 0.10 -11.95 -10.15
N PHE A 134 -1.14 -11.49 -10.09
CA PHE A 134 -1.79 -10.79 -11.22
C PHE A 134 -1.08 -9.47 -11.51
N TYR A 135 -0.85 -8.63 -10.51
CA TYR A 135 -0.22 -7.31 -10.68
C TYR A 135 1.16 -7.41 -11.31
N VAL A 136 2.01 -8.32 -10.83
CA VAL A 136 3.39 -8.48 -11.34
C VAL A 136 3.43 -8.80 -12.82
N LYS A 137 2.41 -9.49 -13.36
CA LYS A 137 2.33 -9.89 -14.77
C LYS A 137 1.87 -8.77 -15.71
N GLN A 138 1.35 -7.66 -15.16
CA GLN A 138 0.84 -6.57 -15.98
C GLN A 138 1.98 -5.70 -16.55
N ASP A 139 1.75 -5.16 -17.75
CA ASP A 139 2.72 -4.32 -18.45
C ASP A 139 2.53 -2.84 -18.09
N VAL A 140 2.73 -2.51 -16.80
CA VAL A 140 2.54 -1.14 -16.27
C VAL A 140 3.79 -0.59 -15.59
N TRP A 141 4.78 -1.45 -15.37
CA TRP A 141 5.91 -1.14 -14.51
C TRP A 141 6.92 -0.17 -15.11
N ASP A 142 6.84 0.07 -16.42
CA ASP A 142 7.64 1.06 -17.15
C ASP A 142 6.83 2.31 -17.55
N THR A 143 5.66 2.50 -16.90
CA THR A 143 4.76 3.63 -17.14
C THR A 143 4.65 4.54 -15.92
N ASP A 144 3.91 5.66 -16.03
CA ASP A 144 3.64 6.56 -14.90
C ASP A 144 2.84 5.90 -13.77
N VAL A 145 2.16 4.78 -14.02
CA VAL A 145 1.52 3.96 -12.97
C VAL A 145 2.55 3.49 -11.95
N ALA A 146 3.73 3.06 -12.39
CA ALA A 146 4.81 2.64 -11.50
C ALA A 146 5.37 3.80 -10.64
N ARG A 147 5.13 5.04 -11.01
CA ARG A 147 5.55 6.22 -10.26
C ARG A 147 4.53 6.60 -9.20
N PHE A 148 3.38 7.17 -9.60
CA PHE A 148 2.38 7.71 -8.68
C PHE A 148 0.95 7.17 -8.86
N GLY A 149 0.64 6.51 -9.99
CA GLY A 149 -0.68 5.96 -10.29
C GLY A 149 -0.97 4.62 -9.64
N ILE A 150 -0.03 4.04 -8.89
CA ILE A 150 -0.09 2.64 -8.46
C ILE A 150 -1.28 2.35 -7.53
N ASP A 151 -1.60 3.26 -6.60
CA ASP A 151 -2.65 3.02 -5.61
C ASP A 151 -4.04 2.85 -6.27
N ILE A 152 -4.40 3.77 -7.17
CA ILE A 152 -5.68 3.68 -7.88
C ILE A 152 -5.71 2.52 -8.85
N TRP A 153 -4.59 2.26 -9.53
CA TRP A 153 -4.48 1.14 -10.45
C TRP A 153 -4.70 -0.20 -9.71
N MET A 154 -4.06 -0.41 -8.54
CA MET A 154 -4.25 -1.60 -7.72
C MET A 154 -5.71 -1.78 -7.32
N THR A 155 -6.33 -0.72 -6.81
CA THR A 155 -7.73 -0.75 -6.37
C THR A 155 -8.67 -1.09 -7.54
N THR A 156 -8.51 -0.45 -8.68
CA THR A 156 -9.37 -0.68 -9.85
C THR A 156 -9.14 -2.06 -10.48
N CYS A 157 -7.91 -2.55 -10.51
CA CYS A 157 -7.65 -3.93 -10.92
C CYS A 157 -8.30 -4.94 -10.00
N ALA A 158 -8.21 -4.76 -8.67
CA ALA A 158 -8.87 -5.66 -7.72
C ALA A 158 -10.39 -5.74 -7.96
N VAL A 159 -11.02 -4.60 -8.28
CA VAL A 159 -12.44 -4.55 -8.66
C VAL A 159 -12.70 -5.32 -9.95
N ASN A 160 -11.92 -5.04 -11.00
CA ASN A 160 -12.12 -5.63 -12.32
C ASN A 160 -11.88 -7.14 -12.34
N GLU A 161 -10.94 -7.62 -11.52
CA GLU A 161 -10.69 -9.06 -11.34
C GLU A 161 -11.72 -9.75 -10.43
N GLY A 162 -12.73 -9.01 -9.95
CA GLY A 162 -13.83 -9.56 -9.16
C GLY A 162 -13.47 -9.92 -7.72
N HIS A 163 -12.37 -9.38 -7.19
CA HIS A 163 -12.01 -9.62 -5.80
C HIS A 163 -12.97 -8.90 -4.84
N THR A 164 -13.31 -9.58 -3.75
CA THR A 164 -14.03 -8.95 -2.64
C THR A 164 -13.16 -7.88 -2.00
N ILE A 165 -13.67 -6.64 -1.94
CA ILE A 165 -12.98 -5.52 -1.31
C ILE A 165 -13.62 -5.24 0.04
N VAL A 166 -12.80 -5.25 1.08
CA VAL A 166 -13.19 -4.87 2.44
C VAL A 166 -12.52 -3.56 2.80
N GLN A 167 -13.23 -2.68 3.51
CA GLN A 167 -12.65 -1.48 4.08
C GLN A 167 -12.48 -1.66 5.58
N THR A 168 -11.29 -1.36 6.09
CA THR A 168 -11.00 -1.45 7.53
C THR A 168 -10.72 -0.08 8.12
N TYR A 169 -11.38 0.23 9.25
CA TYR A 169 -11.19 1.50 9.93
C TYR A 169 -9.88 1.49 10.74
N LEU A 170 -8.97 2.37 10.35
CA LEU A 170 -7.63 2.48 10.95
C LEU A 170 -7.46 3.75 11.83
N GLY A 171 -8.55 4.43 12.15
CA GLY A 171 -8.50 5.64 12.97
C GLY A 171 -8.02 6.86 12.20
N THR A 172 -7.24 7.71 12.84
CA THR A 172 -6.72 8.95 12.23
C THR A 172 -5.41 8.68 11.51
N LYS A 173 -5.32 9.03 10.22
CA LYS A 173 -4.05 8.99 9.47
C LYS A 173 -3.26 10.26 9.74
N ILE A 174 -2.05 10.11 10.27
CA ILE A 174 -1.06 11.18 10.46
C ILE A 174 0.22 10.74 9.75
N HIS A 175 0.71 11.55 8.85
CA HIS A 175 1.97 11.37 8.13
C HIS A 175 2.85 12.59 8.27
N GLY A 176 4.10 12.52 7.82
CA GLY A 176 5.01 13.66 7.74
C GLY A 176 4.41 14.80 6.91
N ALA A 177 4.74 16.03 7.23
CA ALA A 177 4.40 17.16 6.37
C ALA A 177 5.15 16.98 5.05
N LYS A 178 4.43 17.03 3.92
CA LYS A 178 5.07 17.10 2.61
C LYS A 178 5.65 18.49 2.46
N ASP A 179 6.91 18.57 2.14
CA ASP A 179 7.56 19.82 1.76
C ASP A 179 7.35 20.02 0.24
N PRO A 180 6.58 21.05 -0.18
CA PRO A 180 6.35 21.31 -1.59
C PRO A 180 7.62 21.61 -2.40
N ALA A 181 8.75 21.85 -1.73
CA ALA A 181 10.03 22.15 -2.37
C ALA A 181 10.90 20.91 -2.58
N SER A 182 10.53 19.76 -1.98
CA SER A 182 11.30 18.49 -2.04
C SER A 182 10.60 17.37 -2.79
N ASP A 183 9.39 17.60 -3.30
CA ASP A 183 8.61 16.64 -4.10
C ASP A 183 8.76 16.84 -5.61
#